data_ec7aa2f8107dd91fe3d427e0743920bd
#
_entry.id   ec7aa2f8107dd91fe3d427e0743920bd
#
_cell.length_a   1.000
_cell.length_b   1.000
_cell.length_c   1.000
_cell.angle_alpha   90.00
_cell.angle_beta   90.00
_cell.angle_gamma   90.00
#
_symmetry.space_group_name_H-M   'P 1'
#
loop_
_entity.id
_entity.type
_entity.pdbx_description
1 polymer ?
#
loop_
_entity_poly.entity_id
_entity_poly.type
_entity_poly.pdbx_seq_one_letter_code
_entity_poly.pdbx_strand_id
1 'polypeptide(L)'
;MDLERDDLQGADDLVVKADERRMEMRRGKIIAVSLTVCAVGAGMTVNAYAASTTFEMRKKAVSLLGIITTSNYQANVTRGEFAELLVKASDYKEAANAAGTVSVFADVSSKSQYSAAIRTAATNSWMSGYLGGNFKPDEGVTMRDAIKAVLGVLGYTNEDFSGSLQESRLAKFKSLSLDSGIYRDLDEVLTREDCINLFYNLMKAKTKEGNQYGSKVFDLTYNSDGEINTSSILDNSLKGPKILDNDSRNLKSLVPFSLKDA
;
A
#
# COMPACT_ATOMS: atom_id res chain seq x y z
N MET A 1 -49.74 23.51 -13.42
CA MET A 1 -48.42 23.22 -14.00
C MET A 1 -47.28 23.72 -13.12
N ASP A 2 -47.55 23.89 -11.81
CA ASP A 2 -46.59 24.43 -10.83
C ASP A 2 -46.24 23.46 -9.71
N LEU A 3 -46.87 22.29 -9.65
CA LEU A 3 -46.60 21.28 -8.60
C LEU A 3 -45.38 20.38 -8.89
N GLU A 4 -44.93 20.27 -10.15
CA GLU A 4 -43.73 19.45 -10.49
C GLU A 4 -42.38 20.17 -10.31
N ARG A 5 -42.39 21.50 -10.16
CA ARG A 5 -41.13 22.26 -9.92
C ARG A 5 -40.67 22.25 -8.46
N ASP A 6 -41.61 22.21 -7.52
CA ASP A 6 -41.26 22.21 -6.10
C ASP A 6 -40.65 20.90 -5.62
N ASP A 7 -41.05 19.75 -6.23
CA ASP A 7 -40.50 18.45 -5.88
C ASP A 7 -39.06 18.24 -6.40
N LEU A 8 -38.71 18.82 -7.55
CA LEU A 8 -37.34 18.78 -8.07
C LEU A 8 -36.37 19.68 -7.30
N GLN A 9 -36.84 20.84 -6.84
CA GLN A 9 -36.06 21.76 -6.03
C GLN A 9 -35.75 21.15 -4.66
N GLY A 10 -36.70 20.42 -4.06
CA GLY A 10 -36.53 19.74 -2.79
C GLY A 10 -35.54 18.56 -2.84
N ALA A 11 -35.45 17.88 -3.98
CA ALA A 11 -34.52 16.78 -4.19
C ALA A 11 -33.06 17.29 -4.34
N ASP A 12 -32.85 18.37 -5.06
CA ASP A 12 -31.53 18.99 -5.23
C ASP A 12 -31.02 19.58 -3.91
N ASP A 13 -31.88 20.22 -3.12
CA ASP A 13 -31.52 20.73 -1.78
C ASP A 13 -31.14 19.61 -0.80
N LEU A 14 -31.78 18.44 -0.92
CA LEU A 14 -31.43 17.28 -0.08
C LEU A 14 -30.08 16.66 -0.47
N VAL A 15 -29.75 16.65 -1.76
CA VAL A 15 -28.47 16.16 -2.27
C VAL A 15 -27.33 17.10 -1.85
N VAL A 16 -27.53 18.42 -1.99
CA VAL A 16 -26.57 19.44 -1.57
C VAL A 16 -26.32 19.38 -0.06
N LYS A 17 -27.37 19.26 0.76
CA LYS A 17 -27.25 19.12 2.22
C LYS A 17 -26.63 17.79 2.66
N ALA A 18 -26.80 16.73 1.86
CA ALA A 18 -26.14 15.45 2.13
C ALA A 18 -24.63 15.54 1.85
N ASP A 19 -24.26 16.25 0.79
CA ASP A 19 -22.87 16.43 0.39
C ASP A 19 -22.13 17.41 1.35
N GLU A 20 -22.82 18.46 1.81
CA GLU A 20 -22.29 19.35 2.85
C GLU A 20 -22.07 18.63 4.18
N ARG A 21 -23.02 17.80 4.63
CA ARG A 21 -22.84 16.94 5.84
C ARG A 21 -21.72 15.93 5.65
N ARG A 22 -21.53 15.41 4.43
CA ARG A 22 -20.43 14.50 4.11
C ARG A 22 -19.07 15.20 4.13
N MET A 23 -19.02 16.45 3.65
CA MET A 23 -17.83 17.30 3.77
C MET A 23 -17.57 17.76 5.20
N GLU A 24 -18.58 18.08 5.97
CA GLU A 24 -18.44 18.41 7.40
C GLU A 24 -18.01 17.21 8.23
N MET A 25 -18.50 15.99 7.95
CA MET A 25 -18.00 14.77 8.60
C MET A 25 -16.55 14.46 8.18
N ARG A 26 -16.17 14.73 6.94
CA ARG A 26 -14.75 14.64 6.50
C ARG A 26 -13.88 15.69 7.18
N ARG A 27 -14.35 16.93 7.28
CA ARG A 27 -13.68 18.01 8.03
C ARG A 27 -13.71 17.76 9.54
N GLY A 28 -14.80 17.24 10.08
CA GLY A 28 -14.94 16.87 11.50
C GLY A 28 -13.99 15.73 11.90
N LYS A 29 -13.73 14.75 11.03
CA LYS A 29 -12.72 13.71 11.28
C LYS A 29 -11.29 14.25 11.22
N ILE A 30 -11.03 15.25 10.36
CA ILE A 30 -9.74 15.95 10.32
C ILE A 30 -9.61 16.94 11.47
N ILE A 31 -10.71 17.59 11.88
CA ILE A 31 -10.75 18.60 12.97
C ILE A 31 -10.81 17.91 14.35
N ALA A 32 -11.41 16.72 14.48
CA ALA A 32 -11.40 15.97 15.75
C ALA A 32 -9.98 15.55 16.18
N VAL A 33 -9.03 15.51 15.26
CA VAL A 33 -7.60 15.33 15.57
C VAL A 33 -6.91 16.66 15.93
N SER A 34 -7.49 17.82 15.55
CA SER A 34 -6.87 19.13 15.80
C SER A 34 -7.57 20.01 16.85
N LEU A 35 -8.77 19.65 17.34
CA LEU A 35 -9.58 20.50 18.23
C LEU A 35 -9.60 20.07 19.70
N THR A 36 -8.84 19.03 20.09
CA THR A 36 -8.61 18.70 21.51
C THR A 36 -7.47 19.52 22.11
N VAL A 37 -6.95 20.53 21.42
CA VAL A 37 -5.76 21.30 21.83
C VAL A 37 -6.09 22.59 22.60
N CYS A 38 -7.36 22.98 22.76
CA CYS A 38 -7.71 24.28 23.35
C CYS A 38 -8.44 24.23 24.69
N ALA A 39 -8.19 23.24 25.56
CA ALA A 39 -8.61 23.37 26.94
C ALA A 39 -7.63 22.64 27.90
N VAL A 40 -7.05 23.43 28.78
CA VAL A 40 -6.23 23.08 29.93
C VAL A 40 -4.72 23.00 29.65
N GLY A 41 -4.02 23.91 30.30
CA GLY A 41 -2.60 24.15 30.15
C GLY A 41 -1.70 22.96 30.42
N ALA A 42 -0.57 22.98 29.75
CA ALA A 42 0.60 22.12 29.94
C ALA A 42 0.34 20.61 29.76
N GLY A 43 0.22 20.15 28.48
CA GLY A 43 0.29 18.72 28.25
C GLY A 43 -0.21 18.14 26.92
N MET A 44 -0.73 18.94 25.96
CA MET A 44 -1.43 18.42 24.78
C MET A 44 -0.86 18.82 23.41
N THR A 45 0.45 18.84 23.26
CA THR A 45 1.09 18.95 21.94
C THR A 45 1.38 17.58 21.29
N VAL A 46 0.89 16.50 21.89
CA VAL A 46 1.32 15.12 21.56
C VAL A 46 0.61 14.54 20.34
N ASN A 47 -0.65 14.89 20.07
CA ASN A 47 -1.42 14.15 19.05
C ASN A 47 -1.17 14.55 17.59
N ALA A 48 -0.93 15.83 17.31
CA ALA A 48 -0.58 16.26 15.94
C ALA A 48 0.84 15.87 15.56
N TYR A 49 1.75 15.87 16.54
CA TYR A 49 3.13 15.39 16.38
C TYR A 49 3.16 13.86 16.16
N ALA A 50 2.33 13.10 16.87
CA ALA A 50 2.25 11.66 16.72
C ALA A 50 1.69 11.23 15.35
N ALA A 51 0.70 11.94 14.80
CA ALA A 51 0.16 11.63 13.48
C ALA A 51 1.17 11.93 12.35
N SER A 52 1.89 13.04 12.44
CA SER A 52 2.92 13.41 11.46
C SER A 52 4.15 12.50 11.57
N THR A 53 4.57 12.13 12.77
CA THR A 53 5.67 11.17 12.98
C THR A 53 5.32 9.78 12.49
N THR A 54 4.05 9.37 12.60
CA THR A 54 3.60 8.07 12.10
C THR A 54 3.69 7.98 10.58
N PHE A 55 3.25 8.99 9.83
CA PHE A 55 3.34 8.99 8.36
C PHE A 55 4.80 9.03 7.89
N GLU A 56 5.63 9.90 8.48
CA GLU A 56 7.06 9.98 8.14
C GLU A 56 7.79 8.65 8.40
N MET A 57 7.44 7.96 9.48
CA MET A 57 7.98 6.62 9.78
C MET A 57 7.53 5.58 8.73
N ARG A 58 6.24 5.57 8.35
CA ARG A 58 5.71 4.69 7.30
C ARG A 58 6.39 4.94 5.97
N LYS A 59 6.49 6.20 5.57
CA LYS A 59 7.18 6.65 4.35
C LYS A 59 8.64 6.18 4.34
N LYS A 60 9.37 6.40 5.44
CA LYS A 60 10.75 5.96 5.58
C LYS A 60 10.89 4.45 5.42
N ALA A 61 10.05 3.67 6.10
CA ALA A 61 10.09 2.21 6.00
C ALA A 61 9.84 1.73 4.58
N VAL A 62 8.76 2.19 3.93
CA VAL A 62 8.38 1.78 2.57
C VAL A 62 9.42 2.22 1.53
N SER A 63 10.06 3.38 1.72
CA SER A 63 11.15 3.87 0.87
C SER A 63 12.43 3.03 1.04
N LEU A 64 12.81 2.69 2.27
CA LEU A 64 13.97 1.83 2.56
C LEU A 64 13.81 0.42 1.98
N LEU A 65 12.58 -0.08 1.90
CA LEU A 65 12.26 -1.36 1.25
C LEU A 65 12.29 -1.28 -0.28
N GLY A 66 12.48 -0.08 -0.86
CA GLY A 66 12.51 0.11 -2.30
C GLY A 66 11.14 -0.02 -2.98
N ILE A 67 10.04 -0.01 -2.20
CA ILE A 67 8.68 -0.18 -2.73
C ILE A 67 8.23 1.11 -3.40
N ILE A 68 8.24 2.24 -2.67
CA ILE A 68 7.81 3.54 -3.19
C ILE A 68 8.70 4.66 -2.65
N THR A 69 9.22 5.48 -3.56
CA THR A 69 9.95 6.70 -3.24
C THR A 69 9.35 7.84 -4.06
N THR A 70 8.78 8.84 -3.40
CA THR A 70 8.13 9.97 -4.06
C THR A 70 8.18 11.22 -3.20
N SER A 71 8.13 12.39 -3.83
CA SER A 71 7.87 13.69 -3.20
C SER A 71 6.45 14.19 -3.47
N ASN A 72 5.74 13.59 -4.45
CA ASN A 72 4.37 13.95 -4.80
C ASN A 72 3.37 12.92 -4.23
N TYR A 73 2.98 13.12 -2.98
CA TYR A 73 2.11 12.20 -2.23
C TYR A 73 0.65 12.24 -2.70
N GLN A 74 0.20 13.36 -3.26
CA GLN A 74 -1.19 13.56 -3.69
C GLN A 74 -1.46 13.07 -5.12
N ALA A 75 -0.43 12.64 -5.84
CA ALA A 75 -0.62 12.10 -7.18
C ALA A 75 -1.39 10.77 -7.13
N ASN A 76 -2.35 10.63 -8.01
CA ASN A 76 -3.07 9.38 -8.21
C ASN A 76 -2.12 8.29 -8.73
N VAL A 77 -2.34 7.07 -8.28
CA VAL A 77 -1.58 5.89 -8.70
C VAL A 77 -2.35 5.18 -9.81
N THR A 78 -1.68 4.90 -10.92
CA THR A 78 -2.27 4.14 -12.01
C THR A 78 -2.26 2.64 -11.72
N ARG A 79 -3.06 1.87 -12.44
CA ARG A 79 -3.10 0.39 -12.32
C ARG A 79 -1.76 -0.24 -12.70
N GLY A 80 -1.06 0.34 -13.68
CA GLY A 80 0.28 -0.09 -14.08
C GLY A 80 1.31 0.18 -12.98
N GLU A 81 1.32 1.39 -12.43
CA GLU A 81 2.17 1.76 -11.29
C GLU A 81 1.86 0.86 -10.07
N PHE A 82 0.58 0.63 -9.76
CA PHE A 82 0.20 -0.21 -8.63
C PHE A 82 0.65 -1.67 -8.79
N ALA A 83 0.57 -2.23 -10.00
CA ALA A 83 1.12 -3.57 -10.30
C ALA A 83 2.63 -3.63 -10.01
N GLU A 84 3.38 -2.58 -10.37
CA GLU A 84 4.81 -2.48 -10.06
C GLU A 84 5.06 -2.43 -8.55
N LEU A 85 4.27 -1.63 -7.81
CA LEU A 85 4.38 -1.55 -6.35
C LEU A 85 4.08 -2.89 -5.66
N LEU A 86 3.06 -3.64 -6.13
CA LEU A 86 2.75 -4.97 -5.62
C LEU A 86 3.91 -5.95 -5.81
N VAL A 87 4.51 -5.93 -7.00
CA VAL A 87 5.64 -6.83 -7.32
C VAL A 87 6.87 -6.46 -6.50
N LYS A 88 7.18 -5.17 -6.36
CA LYS A 88 8.26 -4.68 -5.49
C LYS A 88 8.05 -5.04 -4.02
N ALA A 89 6.79 -5.11 -3.58
CA ALA A 89 6.40 -5.47 -2.22
C ALA A 89 6.30 -6.98 -1.97
N SER A 90 6.74 -7.83 -2.92
CA SER A 90 6.56 -9.28 -2.86
C SER A 90 7.85 -10.05 -3.09
N ASP A 91 7.80 -11.38 -2.98
CA ASP A 91 8.90 -12.29 -3.32
C ASP A 91 9.31 -12.22 -4.81
N TYR A 92 8.51 -11.56 -5.65
CA TYR A 92 8.75 -11.35 -7.07
C TYR A 92 9.43 -10.03 -7.39
N LYS A 93 10.01 -9.33 -6.42
CA LYS A 93 10.60 -8.00 -6.58
C LYS A 93 11.61 -7.90 -7.74
N GLU A 94 12.36 -8.96 -8.00
CA GLU A 94 13.31 -9.00 -9.11
C GLU A 94 12.60 -9.02 -10.47
N ALA A 95 11.37 -9.53 -10.55
CA ALA A 95 10.57 -9.54 -11.76
C ALA A 95 10.05 -8.14 -12.16
N ALA A 96 10.01 -7.18 -11.25
CA ALA A 96 9.60 -5.81 -11.56
C ALA A 96 10.52 -5.14 -12.59
N ASN A 97 11.80 -5.52 -12.59
CA ASN A 97 12.83 -4.97 -13.48
C ASN A 97 13.09 -5.85 -14.71
N ALA A 98 12.44 -7.00 -14.82
CA ALA A 98 12.64 -7.89 -15.95
C ALA A 98 12.01 -7.33 -17.23
N ALA A 99 12.74 -7.35 -18.33
CA ALA A 99 12.18 -7.01 -19.64
C ALA A 99 11.06 -7.99 -20.00
N GLY A 100 9.84 -7.48 -20.20
CA GLY A 100 8.71 -8.27 -20.62
C GLY A 100 8.80 -8.63 -22.11
N THR A 101 8.84 -9.91 -22.44
CA THR A 101 8.89 -10.36 -23.84
C THR A 101 7.50 -10.64 -24.41
N VAL A 102 6.51 -10.89 -23.56
CA VAL A 102 5.13 -11.21 -23.96
C VAL A 102 4.14 -10.39 -23.15
N SER A 103 3.26 -9.69 -23.85
CA SER A 103 2.12 -9.01 -23.22
C SER A 103 0.99 -10.02 -22.95
N VAL A 104 0.39 -9.93 -21.76
CA VAL A 104 -0.79 -10.72 -21.36
C VAL A 104 -2.09 -10.01 -21.77
N PHE A 105 -2.03 -8.69 -21.98
CA PHE A 105 -3.18 -7.85 -22.29
C PHE A 105 -2.95 -7.08 -23.59
N ALA A 106 -4.01 -6.88 -24.36
CA ALA A 106 -3.93 -6.25 -25.68
C ALA A 106 -3.46 -4.79 -25.65
N ASP A 107 -3.77 -4.07 -24.57
CA ASP A 107 -3.44 -2.67 -24.35
C ASP A 107 -2.13 -2.44 -23.60
N VAL A 108 -1.40 -3.50 -23.25
CA VAL A 108 -0.10 -3.41 -22.58
C VAL A 108 1.02 -3.75 -23.55
N SER A 109 1.77 -2.75 -24.00
CA SER A 109 2.95 -2.98 -24.85
C SER A 109 4.01 -3.77 -24.08
N SER A 110 4.68 -4.72 -24.74
CA SER A 110 5.84 -5.44 -24.19
C SER A 110 7.02 -4.50 -23.83
N LYS A 111 7.04 -3.30 -24.42
CA LYS A 111 8.04 -2.26 -24.12
C LYS A 111 7.62 -1.35 -22.96
N SER A 112 6.39 -1.48 -22.45
CA SER A 112 5.96 -0.71 -21.28
C SER A 112 6.81 -1.08 -20.07
N GLN A 113 7.21 -0.08 -19.29
CA GLN A 113 7.91 -0.27 -18.02
C GLN A 113 7.13 -1.14 -17.04
N TYR A 114 5.80 -1.15 -17.12
CA TYR A 114 4.93 -1.94 -16.26
C TYR A 114 4.64 -3.36 -16.79
N SER A 115 5.09 -3.70 -18.00
CA SER A 115 4.73 -4.96 -18.67
C SER A 115 5.05 -6.19 -17.84
N ALA A 116 6.25 -6.28 -17.27
CA ALA A 116 6.67 -7.38 -16.43
C ALA A 116 5.87 -7.47 -15.12
N ALA A 117 5.65 -6.32 -14.49
CA ALA A 117 4.89 -6.23 -13.24
C ALA A 117 3.41 -6.61 -13.45
N ILE A 118 2.78 -6.10 -14.49
CA ILE A 118 1.39 -6.42 -14.85
C ILE A 118 1.26 -7.94 -15.11
N ARG A 119 2.19 -8.52 -15.85
CA ARG A 119 2.20 -9.98 -16.11
C ARG A 119 2.31 -10.75 -14.79
N THR A 120 3.24 -10.37 -13.92
CA THR A 120 3.43 -11.04 -12.63
C THR A 120 2.19 -10.92 -11.76
N ALA A 121 1.61 -9.73 -11.65
CA ALA A 121 0.38 -9.50 -10.87
C ALA A 121 -0.82 -10.29 -11.43
N ALA A 122 -0.94 -10.41 -12.77
CA ALA A 122 -1.99 -11.17 -13.41
C ALA A 122 -1.80 -12.68 -13.24
N THR A 123 -0.58 -13.19 -13.42
CA THR A 123 -0.25 -14.61 -13.25
C THR A 123 -0.53 -15.09 -11.82
N ASN A 124 -0.25 -14.24 -10.82
CA ASN A 124 -0.54 -14.54 -9.42
C ASN A 124 -1.99 -14.19 -9.01
N SER A 125 -2.86 -13.81 -9.96
CA SER A 125 -4.26 -13.46 -9.71
C SER A 125 -4.48 -12.27 -8.74
N TRP A 126 -3.43 -11.48 -8.49
CA TRP A 126 -3.52 -10.27 -7.66
C TRP A 126 -4.34 -9.18 -8.35
N MET A 127 -4.07 -8.99 -9.64
CA MET A 127 -4.83 -8.08 -10.49
C MET A 127 -5.37 -8.82 -11.70
N SER A 128 -6.49 -8.36 -12.23
CA SER A 128 -7.11 -8.89 -13.45
C SER A 128 -7.40 -7.77 -14.44
N GLY A 129 -7.46 -8.14 -15.71
CA GLY A 129 -7.98 -7.27 -16.76
C GLY A 129 -9.50 -7.15 -16.70
N TYR A 130 -10.01 -6.30 -17.56
CA TYR A 130 -11.44 -6.10 -17.78
C TYR A 130 -11.95 -7.02 -18.90
N LEU A 131 -13.28 -7.07 -19.03
CA LEU A 131 -13.92 -7.72 -20.17
C LEU A 131 -13.36 -7.12 -21.47
N GLY A 132 -13.02 -7.99 -22.43
CA GLY A 132 -12.40 -7.56 -23.70
C GLY A 132 -10.86 -7.66 -23.71
N GLY A 133 -10.23 -8.15 -22.63
CA GLY A 133 -8.80 -8.47 -22.62
C GLY A 133 -7.86 -7.28 -22.38
N ASN A 134 -8.40 -6.16 -21.91
CA ASN A 134 -7.62 -4.96 -21.59
C ASN A 134 -7.30 -4.89 -20.10
N PHE A 135 -6.10 -4.41 -19.75
CA PHE A 135 -5.66 -4.16 -18.37
C PHE A 135 -5.93 -2.73 -17.92
N LYS A 136 -5.88 -1.77 -18.87
CA LYS A 136 -6.00 -0.33 -18.65
C LYS A 136 -4.91 0.21 -17.71
N PRO A 137 -3.64 0.12 -18.09
CA PRO A 137 -2.51 0.44 -17.22
C PRO A 137 -2.47 1.90 -16.76
N ASP A 138 -3.02 2.82 -17.56
CA ASP A 138 -3.01 4.27 -17.29
C ASP A 138 -4.24 4.75 -16.49
N GLU A 139 -5.26 3.89 -16.30
CA GLU A 139 -6.39 4.23 -15.43
C GLU A 139 -5.96 4.20 -13.96
N GLY A 140 -6.60 5.05 -13.13
CA GLY A 140 -6.36 5.08 -11.70
C GLY A 140 -6.74 3.76 -11.02
N VAL A 141 -5.92 3.26 -10.10
CA VAL A 141 -6.27 2.10 -9.29
C VAL A 141 -7.27 2.49 -8.21
N THR A 142 -8.40 1.79 -8.12
CA THR A 142 -9.41 2.03 -7.09
C THR A 142 -9.07 1.31 -5.79
N MET A 143 -9.65 1.79 -4.68
CA MET A 143 -9.54 1.11 -3.38
C MET A 143 -10.05 -0.33 -3.45
N ARG A 144 -11.10 -0.61 -4.21
CA ARG A 144 -11.66 -1.94 -4.47
C ARG A 144 -10.62 -2.88 -5.10
N ASP A 145 -9.94 -2.41 -6.14
CA ASP A 145 -8.88 -3.17 -6.82
C ASP A 145 -7.70 -3.44 -5.90
N ALA A 146 -7.30 -2.44 -5.12
CA ALA A 146 -6.20 -2.56 -4.15
C ALA A 146 -6.50 -3.56 -3.03
N ILE A 147 -7.73 -3.55 -2.48
CA ILE A 147 -8.17 -4.55 -1.49
C ILE A 147 -8.03 -5.97 -2.04
N LYS A 148 -8.57 -6.22 -3.26
CA LYS A 148 -8.44 -7.52 -3.91
C LYS A 148 -6.99 -7.94 -4.06
N ALA A 149 -6.15 -7.01 -4.54
CA ALA A 149 -4.76 -7.29 -4.86
C ALA A 149 -3.93 -7.63 -3.61
N VAL A 150 -4.01 -6.81 -2.56
CA VAL A 150 -3.22 -7.05 -1.34
C VAL A 150 -3.69 -8.29 -0.57
N LEU A 151 -4.99 -8.60 -0.58
CA LEU A 151 -5.48 -9.86 -0.04
C LEU A 151 -4.95 -11.05 -0.83
N GLY A 152 -4.86 -10.94 -2.17
CA GLY A 152 -4.22 -11.94 -3.02
C GLY A 152 -2.74 -12.14 -2.69
N VAL A 153 -2.00 -11.05 -2.46
CA VAL A 153 -0.59 -11.10 -2.00
C VAL A 153 -0.45 -11.82 -0.66
N LEU A 154 -1.42 -11.64 0.25
CA LEU A 154 -1.45 -12.34 1.54
C LEU A 154 -1.92 -13.81 1.44
N GLY A 155 -2.23 -14.30 0.24
CA GLY A 155 -2.62 -15.69 -0.03
C GLY A 155 -4.12 -15.96 0.02
N TYR A 156 -4.98 -14.93 0.13
CA TYR A 156 -6.42 -15.10 0.09
C TYR A 156 -6.93 -15.17 -1.35
N THR A 157 -7.80 -16.14 -1.61
CA THR A 157 -8.46 -16.37 -2.91
C THR A 157 -9.96 -16.09 -2.79
N ASN A 158 -10.71 -16.19 -3.89
CA ASN A 158 -12.16 -16.04 -3.86
C ASN A 158 -12.84 -17.11 -3.00
N GLU A 159 -12.24 -18.29 -2.90
CA GLU A 159 -12.76 -19.45 -2.15
C GLU A 159 -12.73 -19.22 -0.63
N ASP A 160 -11.95 -18.26 -0.15
CA ASP A 160 -11.84 -17.91 1.27
C ASP A 160 -12.99 -16.99 1.74
N PHE A 161 -13.84 -16.56 0.82
CA PHE A 161 -14.90 -15.60 1.10
C PHE A 161 -16.27 -16.22 0.78
N SER A 162 -17.24 -15.97 1.66
CA SER A 162 -18.62 -16.39 1.49
C SER A 162 -19.55 -15.19 1.34
N GLY A 163 -20.64 -15.35 0.61
CA GLY A 163 -21.60 -14.28 0.36
C GLY A 163 -21.07 -13.24 -0.65
N SER A 164 -21.29 -11.96 -0.36
CA SER A 164 -20.78 -10.87 -1.19
C SER A 164 -19.26 -10.79 -1.10
N LEU A 165 -18.58 -11.08 -2.22
CA LEU A 165 -17.10 -11.01 -2.28
C LEU A 165 -16.57 -9.62 -1.91
N GLN A 166 -17.28 -8.57 -2.29
CA GLN A 166 -16.85 -7.20 -2.00
C GLN A 166 -16.88 -6.91 -0.50
N GLU A 167 -18.00 -7.24 0.16
CA GLU A 167 -18.16 -7.00 1.59
C GLU A 167 -17.23 -7.88 2.43
N SER A 168 -17.12 -9.16 2.07
CA SER A 168 -16.25 -10.11 2.78
C SER A 168 -14.77 -9.72 2.66
N ARG A 169 -14.32 -9.28 1.47
CA ARG A 169 -12.96 -8.76 1.28
C ARG A 169 -12.72 -7.49 2.08
N LEU A 170 -13.68 -6.55 2.07
CA LEU A 170 -13.57 -5.33 2.87
C LEU A 170 -13.50 -5.63 4.37
N ALA A 171 -14.32 -6.55 4.85
CA ALA A 171 -14.28 -7.00 6.24
C ALA A 171 -12.94 -7.63 6.61
N LYS A 172 -12.40 -8.52 5.75
CA LYS A 172 -11.08 -9.12 5.93
C LYS A 172 -9.98 -8.08 5.92
N PHE A 173 -9.98 -7.15 4.96
CA PHE A 173 -9.04 -6.06 4.85
C PHE A 173 -8.97 -5.23 6.12
N LYS A 174 -10.13 -4.86 6.67
CA LYS A 174 -10.23 -4.13 7.96
C LYS A 174 -9.77 -4.98 9.15
N SER A 175 -10.10 -6.28 9.18
CA SER A 175 -9.68 -7.18 10.26
C SER A 175 -8.16 -7.36 10.35
N LEU A 176 -7.46 -7.14 9.23
CA LEU A 176 -6.00 -7.16 9.16
C LEU A 176 -5.37 -5.76 9.36
N SER A 177 -6.19 -4.74 9.70
CA SER A 177 -5.77 -3.33 9.87
C SER A 177 -5.06 -2.75 8.64
N LEU A 178 -5.40 -3.26 7.45
CA LEU A 178 -4.81 -2.80 6.18
C LEU A 178 -5.30 -1.39 5.80
N ASP A 179 -6.43 -0.94 6.34
CA ASP A 179 -7.04 0.38 6.14
C ASP A 179 -6.44 1.49 7.02
N SER A 180 -5.49 1.17 7.90
CA SER A 180 -4.92 2.15 8.84
C SER A 180 -4.28 3.33 8.11
N GLY A 181 -4.82 4.55 8.32
CA GLY A 181 -4.35 5.78 7.68
C GLY A 181 -4.88 5.99 6.24
N ILE A 182 -5.82 5.17 5.77
CA ILE A 182 -6.43 5.27 4.45
C ILE A 182 -7.91 5.59 4.61
N TYR A 183 -8.36 6.68 3.97
CA TYR A 183 -9.73 7.19 4.08
C TYR A 183 -10.34 7.33 2.69
N ARG A 184 -10.53 6.18 2.00
CA ARG A 184 -11.07 6.09 0.65
C ARG A 184 -12.31 5.24 0.60
N ASP A 185 -13.29 5.68 -0.17
CA ASP A 185 -14.41 4.84 -0.57
C ASP A 185 -13.95 3.81 -1.62
N LEU A 186 -14.70 2.73 -1.79
CA LEU A 186 -14.27 1.59 -2.64
C LEU A 186 -13.96 1.95 -4.09
N ASP A 187 -14.66 2.93 -4.64
CA ASP A 187 -14.52 3.35 -6.04
C ASP A 187 -13.60 4.57 -6.20
N GLU A 188 -13.07 5.11 -5.10
CA GLU A 188 -12.10 6.20 -5.16
C GLU A 188 -10.72 5.68 -5.57
N VAL A 189 -10.03 6.50 -6.37
CA VAL A 189 -8.67 6.25 -6.82
C VAL A 189 -7.69 6.53 -5.68
N LEU A 190 -6.71 5.65 -5.49
CA LEU A 190 -5.67 5.80 -4.50
C LEU A 190 -4.64 6.84 -4.93
N THR A 191 -4.16 7.60 -3.96
CA THR A 191 -2.97 8.44 -4.09
C THR A 191 -1.72 7.67 -3.66
N ARG A 192 -0.54 8.26 -3.92
CA ARG A 192 0.72 7.71 -3.44
C ARG A 192 0.83 7.69 -1.93
N GLU A 193 0.19 8.65 -1.24
CA GLU A 193 0.07 8.65 0.22
C GLU A 193 -0.73 7.43 0.72
N ASP A 194 -1.87 7.15 0.08
CA ASP A 194 -2.67 5.96 0.39
C ASP A 194 -1.85 4.68 0.17
N CYS A 195 -1.08 4.61 -0.92
CA CYS A 195 -0.22 3.46 -1.20
C CYS A 195 0.92 3.31 -0.18
N ILE A 196 1.54 4.40 0.29
CA ILE A 196 2.53 4.33 1.37
C ILE A 196 1.92 3.70 2.62
N ASN A 197 0.74 4.16 3.04
CA ASN A 197 0.04 3.59 4.18
C ASN A 197 -0.33 2.11 3.94
N LEU A 198 -0.85 1.78 2.76
CA LEU A 198 -1.25 0.43 2.39
C LEU A 198 -0.09 -0.57 2.44
N PHE A 199 1.03 -0.23 1.79
CA PHE A 199 2.19 -1.13 1.75
C PHE A 199 2.89 -1.24 3.10
N TYR A 200 2.91 -0.18 3.91
CA TYR A 200 3.36 -0.27 5.29
C TYR A 200 2.49 -1.22 6.11
N ASN A 201 1.16 -1.10 6.01
CA ASN A 201 0.22 -1.97 6.69
C ASN A 201 0.33 -3.43 6.19
N LEU A 202 0.55 -3.61 4.87
CA LEU A 202 0.79 -4.94 4.28
C LEU A 202 1.99 -5.63 4.92
N MET A 203 3.11 -4.91 5.13
CA MET A 203 4.30 -5.47 5.80
C MET A 203 4.00 -5.95 7.22
N LYS A 204 3.05 -5.32 7.91
CA LYS A 204 2.64 -5.70 9.29
C LYS A 204 1.56 -6.77 9.33
N ALA A 205 0.87 -7.00 8.22
CA ALA A 205 -0.25 -7.93 8.16
C ALA A 205 0.19 -9.40 8.26
N LYS A 206 -0.72 -10.24 8.72
CA LYS A 206 -0.54 -11.69 8.69
C LYS A 206 -1.06 -12.28 7.36
N THR A 207 -0.31 -13.19 6.80
CA THR A 207 -0.75 -14.01 5.66
C THR A 207 -1.92 -14.91 6.07
N LYS A 208 -2.57 -15.53 5.10
CA LYS A 208 -3.59 -16.56 5.34
C LYS A 208 -3.07 -17.69 6.24
N GLU A 209 -1.80 -18.03 6.12
CA GLU A 209 -1.11 -19.06 6.91
C GLU A 209 -0.74 -18.60 8.34
N GLY A 210 -0.98 -17.32 8.68
CA GLY A 210 -0.70 -16.75 10.00
C GLY A 210 0.71 -16.17 10.16
N ASN A 211 1.58 -16.26 9.17
CA ASN A 211 2.93 -15.69 9.20
C ASN A 211 2.87 -14.17 8.99
N GLN A 212 3.75 -13.43 9.63
CA GLN A 212 3.88 -12.01 9.40
C GLN A 212 4.54 -11.76 8.03
N TYR A 213 3.83 -11.03 7.17
CA TYR A 213 4.20 -10.90 5.76
C TYR A 213 5.59 -10.28 5.58
N GLY A 214 5.86 -9.15 6.24
CA GLY A 214 7.14 -8.46 6.11
C GLY A 214 8.33 -9.27 6.65
N SER A 215 8.12 -10.10 7.70
CA SER A 215 9.18 -11.01 8.16
C SER A 215 9.48 -12.09 7.13
N LYS A 216 8.44 -12.61 6.47
CA LYS A 216 8.59 -13.67 5.44
C LYS A 216 9.32 -13.16 4.20
N VAL A 217 8.98 -11.94 3.71
CA VAL A 217 9.43 -11.43 2.41
C VAL A 217 10.71 -10.58 2.52
N PHE A 218 10.86 -9.84 3.61
CA PHE A 218 11.92 -8.85 3.78
C PHE A 218 12.77 -9.06 5.04
N ASP A 219 12.58 -10.15 5.76
CA ASP A 219 13.24 -10.43 7.04
C ASP A 219 13.04 -9.29 8.08
N LEU A 220 11.86 -8.63 8.06
CA LEU A 220 11.58 -7.51 8.96
C LEU A 220 11.45 -7.96 10.40
N THR A 221 11.97 -7.12 11.30
CA THR A 221 11.71 -7.20 12.73
C THR A 221 10.78 -6.07 13.16
N TYR A 222 10.13 -6.26 14.30
CA TYR A 222 9.15 -5.33 14.82
C TYR A 222 9.49 -5.01 16.27
N ASN A 223 9.18 -3.78 16.72
CA ASN A 223 9.33 -3.37 18.10
C ASN A 223 8.16 -3.91 18.96
N SER A 224 8.18 -3.60 20.28
CA SER A 224 7.13 -3.99 21.24
C SER A 224 5.73 -3.51 20.85
N ASP A 225 5.62 -2.42 20.11
CA ASP A 225 4.36 -1.82 19.69
C ASP A 225 3.88 -2.40 18.35
N GLY A 226 4.61 -3.36 17.78
CA GLY A 226 4.31 -3.99 16.51
C GLY A 226 4.62 -3.10 15.30
N GLU A 227 5.41 -2.03 15.46
CA GLU A 227 5.88 -1.19 14.37
C GLU A 227 7.18 -1.73 13.77
N ILE A 228 7.39 -1.48 12.47
CA ILE A 228 8.57 -1.96 11.74
C ILE A 228 9.83 -1.32 12.33
N ASN A 229 10.79 -2.14 12.69
CA ASN A 229 12.10 -1.68 13.10
C ASN A 229 12.93 -1.27 11.86
N THR A 230 12.93 0.04 11.57
CA THR A 230 13.63 0.57 10.39
C THR A 230 15.15 0.40 10.46
N SER A 231 15.73 0.23 11.64
CA SER A 231 17.17 -0.05 11.78
C SER A 231 17.51 -1.42 11.22
N SER A 232 16.64 -2.42 11.39
CA SER A 232 16.86 -3.76 10.83
C SER A 232 16.86 -3.78 9.29
N ILE A 233 16.09 -2.89 8.65
CA ILE A 233 16.09 -2.76 7.18
C ILE A 233 17.46 -2.28 6.71
N LEU A 234 18.01 -1.26 7.37
CA LEU A 234 19.33 -0.71 7.05
C LEU A 234 20.42 -1.74 7.30
N ASP A 235 20.38 -2.43 8.45
CA ASP A 235 21.35 -3.48 8.77
C ASP A 235 21.33 -4.59 7.73
N ASN A 236 20.16 -5.05 7.30
CA ASN A 236 20.02 -6.08 6.27
C ASN A 236 20.52 -5.60 4.90
N SER A 237 20.31 -4.33 4.55
CA SER A 237 20.82 -3.76 3.29
C SER A 237 22.34 -3.58 3.29
N LEU A 238 22.93 -3.33 4.45
CA LEU A 238 24.40 -3.15 4.61
C LEU A 238 25.16 -4.47 4.74
N LYS A 239 24.50 -5.55 5.14
CA LYS A 239 25.14 -6.87 5.30
C LYS A 239 25.57 -7.53 3.99
N GLY A 240 25.19 -6.98 2.84
CA GLY A 240 25.48 -7.57 1.53
C GLY A 240 24.80 -8.93 1.30
N PRO A 241 25.21 -9.69 0.27
CA PRO A 241 24.64 -11.00 0.01
C PRO A 241 24.81 -11.93 1.20
N LYS A 242 23.76 -12.67 1.59
CA LYS A 242 23.77 -13.62 2.74
C LYS A 242 24.92 -14.66 2.69
N ILE A 243 25.49 -14.89 1.50
CA ILE A 243 26.65 -15.78 1.29
C ILE A 243 27.91 -15.25 2.00
N LEU A 244 28.03 -13.93 2.20
CA LEU A 244 29.17 -13.34 2.92
C LEU A 244 28.96 -13.30 4.44
N ASP A 245 27.70 -13.43 4.90
CA ASP A 245 27.34 -13.34 6.31
C ASP A 245 27.56 -14.65 7.08
N ASN A 246 27.54 -15.81 6.39
CA ASN A 246 27.63 -17.12 7.01
C ASN A 246 29.07 -17.64 7.25
N ASP A 247 30.07 -17.00 6.70
CA ASP A 247 31.44 -17.43 6.89
C ASP A 247 32.44 -16.26 6.94
N SER A 248 32.60 -15.70 8.12
CA SER A 248 33.63 -14.67 8.37
C SER A 248 35.06 -15.10 7.99
N ARG A 249 35.29 -16.39 7.75
CA ARG A 249 36.54 -16.93 7.25
C ARG A 249 36.70 -16.70 5.76
N ASN A 250 35.62 -16.70 5.00
CA ASN A 250 35.64 -16.43 3.56
C ASN A 250 35.89 -14.96 3.23
N LEU A 251 35.49 -14.04 4.10
CA LEU A 251 35.84 -12.61 3.94
C LEU A 251 37.37 -12.42 4.00
N LYS A 252 38.05 -13.09 4.90
CA LYS A 252 39.51 -13.05 5.02
C LYS A 252 40.24 -13.68 3.82
N SER A 253 39.62 -14.62 3.12
CA SER A 253 40.19 -15.25 1.93
C SER A 253 39.94 -14.47 0.66
N LEU A 254 38.91 -13.62 0.64
CA LEU A 254 38.54 -12.78 -0.53
C LEU A 254 39.22 -11.39 -0.51
N VAL A 255 39.70 -10.95 0.64
CA VAL A 255 40.39 -9.69 0.80
C VAL A 255 41.90 -9.95 0.99
N PRO A 256 42.73 -9.69 -0.01
CA PRO A 256 44.14 -10.03 0.05
C PRO A 256 45.00 -9.14 0.96
N PHE A 257 44.36 -8.28 1.77
CA PHE A 257 45.04 -7.43 2.75
C PHE A 257 44.33 -7.45 4.09
N SER A 258 45.10 -7.45 5.14
CA SER A 258 44.60 -7.39 6.50
C SER A 258 44.07 -5.99 6.81
N LEU A 259 42.84 -5.88 7.36
CA LEU A 259 42.34 -4.60 7.90
C LEU A 259 43.16 -4.04 9.08
N LYS A 260 44.23 -4.75 9.46
CA LYS A 260 45.20 -4.25 10.47
C LYS A 260 46.25 -3.30 9.89
N ASP A 261 46.32 -3.22 8.57
CA ASP A 261 47.35 -2.40 7.85
C ASP A 261 46.74 -1.15 7.21
N ALA A 262 45.49 -0.78 7.58
CA ALA A 262 44.80 0.42 7.14
C ALA A 262 44.65 1.45 8.26
#